data_289b2e4bfcb2247ac71ece66118d0073
#
_entry.id   289b2e4bfcb2247ac71ece66118d0073
#
_cell.length_a   1.000
_cell.length_b   1.000
_cell.length_c   1.000
_cell.angle_alpha   90.00
_cell.angle_beta   90.00
_cell.angle_gamma   90.00
#
_symmetry.space_group_name_H-M   'P 1'
#
loop_
_entity.id
_entity.type
_entity.pdbx_description
1 polymer ?
#
loop_
_entity_poly.entity_id
_entity_poly.type
_entity_poly.pdbx_seq_one_letter_code
_entity_poly.pdbx_strand_id
1 'polypeptide(L)'
;MRKNFGAKTYLYPQPVMIIATYGEDGKPNAMNAAWGGIVGSNEIIFDLGSHKTTDNILKAKAFTVAIGDTEHVVECDYVGVVSANKAPDKMEKAGFTTTKSEFVNAPIINELPLSLECELIKVIDGSKFLGEIKNVSADEKILDAEGKIDLTKFAPITYDPANHGYYRLGEKVGDAFSDGKKLV
;
A
#
# COMPACT_ATOMS: atom_id res chain seq x y z
N MET A 1 -29.03 18.31 -8.53
CA MET A 1 -28.11 19.44 -8.89
C MET A 1 -26.66 18.99 -8.64
N ARG A 2 -25.73 19.25 -9.55
CA ARG A 2 -24.28 18.91 -9.38
C ARG A 2 -23.50 20.17 -9.03
N LYS A 3 -22.47 20.04 -8.17
CA LYS A 3 -21.49 21.09 -7.88
C LYS A 3 -20.17 20.77 -8.61
N ASN A 4 -19.58 21.77 -9.26
CA ASN A 4 -18.29 21.63 -9.94
C ASN A 4 -17.16 21.98 -8.97
N PHE A 5 -16.11 21.14 -8.93
CA PHE A 5 -14.93 21.29 -8.07
C PHE A 5 -13.66 21.67 -8.87
N GLY A 6 -13.77 21.78 -10.20
CA GLY A 6 -12.60 21.95 -11.08
C GLY A 6 -11.77 20.66 -11.19
N ALA A 7 -10.53 20.79 -11.64
CA ALA A 7 -9.61 19.65 -11.73
C ALA A 7 -9.13 19.25 -10.33
N LYS A 8 -9.57 18.12 -9.83
CA LYS A 8 -9.24 17.54 -8.53
C LYS A 8 -9.01 16.04 -8.66
N THR A 9 -8.18 15.49 -7.79
CA THR A 9 -7.84 14.05 -7.74
C THR A 9 -8.78 13.29 -6.80
N TYR A 10 -10.09 13.58 -6.86
CA TYR A 10 -11.10 12.98 -6.00
C TYR A 10 -11.56 11.63 -6.54
N LEU A 11 -10.70 10.63 -6.41
CA LEU A 11 -11.01 9.25 -6.75
C LEU A 11 -11.26 8.44 -5.46
N TYR A 12 -12.32 7.65 -5.44
CA TYR A 12 -12.69 6.80 -4.31
C TYR A 12 -12.99 5.36 -4.77
N PRO A 13 -12.63 4.32 -4.01
CA PRO A 13 -11.77 4.36 -2.82
C PRO A 13 -10.31 4.60 -3.20
N GLN A 14 -9.57 5.36 -2.36
CA GLN A 14 -8.14 5.58 -2.54
C GLN A 14 -7.39 4.67 -1.56
N PRO A 15 -6.57 3.73 -2.00
CA PRO A 15 -5.91 2.80 -1.09
C PRO A 15 -4.89 3.53 -0.20
N VAL A 16 -4.65 2.98 0.99
CA VAL A 16 -3.55 3.39 1.86
C VAL A 16 -2.48 2.32 1.76
N MET A 17 -1.39 2.64 1.05
CA MET A 17 -0.33 1.71 0.71
C MET A 17 0.95 2.07 1.47
N ILE A 18 1.46 1.13 2.25
CA ILE A 18 2.71 1.30 2.98
C ILE A 18 3.82 0.62 2.20
N ILE A 19 4.61 1.43 1.50
CA ILE A 19 5.70 0.96 0.64
C ILE A 19 6.96 0.83 1.48
N ALA A 20 7.52 -0.37 1.57
CA ALA A 20 8.72 -0.64 2.35
C ALA A 20 9.87 -1.16 1.47
N THR A 21 11.10 -0.79 1.84
CA THR A 21 12.32 -1.13 1.11
C THR A 21 13.54 -1.07 2.04
N TYR A 22 14.62 -1.76 1.67
CA TYR A 22 15.90 -1.61 2.37
C TYR A 22 16.69 -0.41 1.86
N GLY A 23 17.35 0.29 2.80
CA GLY A 23 18.41 1.24 2.48
C GLY A 23 19.72 0.53 2.10
N GLU A 24 20.73 1.29 1.64
CA GLU A 24 22.07 0.76 1.33
C GLU A 24 22.77 0.18 2.56
N ASP A 25 22.42 0.65 3.74
CA ASP A 25 22.88 0.14 5.03
C ASP A 25 22.14 -1.12 5.52
N GLY A 26 21.23 -1.66 4.69
CA GLY A 26 20.39 -2.81 5.00
C GLY A 26 19.25 -2.53 5.97
N LYS A 27 19.05 -1.27 6.40
CA LYS A 27 17.97 -0.93 7.31
C LYS A 27 16.64 -0.78 6.57
N PRO A 28 15.54 -1.28 7.16
CA PRO A 28 14.21 -1.11 6.59
C PRO A 28 13.75 0.35 6.70
N ASN A 29 13.00 0.80 5.70
CA ASN A 29 12.30 2.07 5.72
C ASN A 29 10.95 1.90 5.01
N ALA A 30 9.95 2.66 5.42
CA ALA A 30 8.64 2.67 4.80
C ALA A 30 8.12 4.09 4.57
N MET A 31 7.17 4.23 3.65
CA MET A 31 6.39 5.45 3.44
C MET A 31 4.94 5.10 3.16
N ASN A 32 4.02 6.03 3.44
CA ASN A 32 2.62 5.95 3.04
C ASN A 32 2.44 6.56 1.64
N ALA A 33 1.66 5.90 0.79
CA ALA A 33 1.27 6.37 -0.53
C ALA A 33 -0.20 6.05 -0.80
N ALA A 34 -0.88 6.93 -1.54
CA ALA A 34 -2.27 6.75 -1.93
C ALA A 34 -2.49 6.88 -3.45
N TRP A 35 -1.57 7.53 -4.16
CA TRP A 35 -1.66 7.68 -5.62
C TRP A 35 -1.02 6.49 -6.32
N GLY A 36 -1.83 5.44 -6.59
CA GLY A 36 -1.37 4.23 -7.25
C GLY A 36 -2.45 3.17 -7.34
N GLY A 37 -2.12 2.05 -7.95
CA GLY A 37 -3.03 0.92 -8.10
C GLY A 37 -2.54 -0.12 -9.09
N ILE A 38 -3.33 -1.17 -9.28
CA ILE A 38 -3.08 -2.26 -10.24
C ILE A 38 -3.30 -1.75 -11.67
N VAL A 39 -2.36 -2.03 -12.58
CA VAL A 39 -2.40 -1.59 -13.98
C VAL A 39 -2.27 -2.72 -15.00
N GLY A 40 -2.07 -3.96 -14.54
CA GLY A 40 -1.96 -5.15 -15.37
C GLY A 40 -2.38 -6.39 -14.60
N SER A 41 -2.05 -7.57 -15.11
CA SER A 41 -2.35 -8.84 -14.44
C SER A 41 -1.55 -9.03 -13.14
N ASN A 42 -0.32 -8.54 -13.12
CA ASN A 42 0.62 -8.60 -12.00
C ASN A 42 1.49 -7.33 -11.89
N GLU A 43 0.97 -6.18 -12.31
CA GLU A 43 1.68 -4.90 -12.28
C GLU A 43 0.97 -3.90 -11.38
N ILE A 44 1.75 -3.14 -10.63
CA ILE A 44 1.31 -2.04 -9.77
C ILE A 44 2.08 -0.77 -10.10
N ILE A 45 1.41 0.37 -10.10
CA ILE A 45 2.02 1.67 -10.35
C ILE A 45 1.74 2.65 -9.21
N PHE A 46 2.70 3.52 -8.93
CA PHE A 46 2.57 4.62 -7.96
C PHE A 46 3.10 5.91 -8.56
N ASP A 47 2.47 7.03 -8.26
CA ASP A 47 3.05 8.36 -8.46
C ASP A 47 3.66 8.82 -7.13
N LEU A 48 4.98 8.84 -7.05
CA LEU A 48 5.75 9.12 -5.83
C LEU A 48 6.66 10.31 -6.05
N GLY A 49 6.65 11.25 -5.11
CA GLY A 49 7.63 12.32 -5.05
C GLY A 49 9.03 11.83 -4.64
N SER A 50 9.98 12.77 -4.53
CA SER A 50 11.33 12.47 -4.04
C SER A 50 11.32 12.23 -2.54
N HIS A 51 11.59 10.98 -2.14
CA HIS A 51 11.65 10.51 -0.75
C HIS A 51 12.82 9.54 -0.55
N LYS A 52 13.22 9.31 0.69
CA LYS A 52 14.22 8.28 1.02
C LYS A 52 13.80 6.90 0.47
N THR A 53 12.51 6.58 0.51
CA THR A 53 11.98 5.31 0.00
C THR A 53 12.13 5.20 -1.52
N THR A 54 11.88 6.28 -2.28
CA THR A 54 12.07 6.26 -3.75
C THR A 54 13.54 6.11 -4.13
N ASP A 55 14.46 6.76 -3.41
CA ASP A 55 15.91 6.57 -3.59
C ASP A 55 16.31 5.11 -3.33
N ASN A 56 15.77 4.51 -2.27
CA ASN A 56 16.00 3.11 -1.94
C ASN A 56 15.47 2.17 -3.03
N ILE A 57 14.23 2.38 -3.52
CA ILE A 57 13.65 1.57 -4.61
C ILE A 57 14.52 1.62 -5.87
N LEU A 58 15.02 2.81 -6.23
CA LEU A 58 15.89 2.98 -7.40
C LEU A 58 17.20 2.17 -7.30
N LYS A 59 17.71 1.99 -6.07
CA LYS A 59 18.95 1.23 -5.78
C LYS A 59 18.69 -0.26 -5.60
N ALA A 60 17.73 -0.61 -4.72
CA ALA A 60 17.42 -2.00 -4.39
C ALA A 60 16.67 -2.73 -5.51
N LYS A 61 15.98 -2.00 -6.38
CA LYS A 61 15.09 -2.51 -7.44
C LYS A 61 13.96 -3.40 -6.92
N ALA A 62 13.72 -3.39 -5.61
CA ALA A 62 12.70 -4.19 -4.93
C ALA A 62 12.03 -3.40 -3.81
N PHE A 63 10.76 -3.72 -3.56
CA PHE A 63 9.96 -3.11 -2.50
C PHE A 63 8.79 -4.02 -2.15
N THR A 64 8.19 -3.80 -0.99
CA THR A 64 6.90 -4.39 -0.63
C THR A 64 5.84 -3.30 -0.52
N VAL A 65 4.59 -3.69 -0.65
CA VAL A 65 3.42 -2.82 -0.49
C VAL A 65 2.46 -3.48 0.49
N ALA A 66 2.50 -3.05 1.74
CA ALA A 66 1.51 -3.48 2.71
C ALA A 66 0.27 -2.56 2.64
N ILE A 67 -0.89 -3.11 2.98
CA ILE A 67 -2.15 -2.37 3.00
C ILE A 67 -2.43 -1.90 4.43
N GLY A 68 -2.63 -0.58 4.60
CA GLY A 68 -2.98 0.00 5.88
C GLY A 68 -4.37 -0.44 6.36
N ASP A 69 -4.51 -0.69 7.65
CA ASP A 69 -5.72 -1.16 8.30
C ASP A 69 -6.20 -0.24 9.44
N THR A 70 -7.34 -0.57 10.03
CA THR A 70 -7.93 0.22 11.11
C THR A 70 -7.18 0.11 12.44
N GLU A 71 -6.34 -0.89 12.62
CA GLU A 71 -5.57 -1.12 13.86
C GLU A 71 -4.30 -0.28 13.88
N HIS A 72 -3.75 0.06 12.69
CA HIS A 72 -2.45 0.73 12.55
C HIS A 72 -2.54 2.09 11.84
N VAL A 73 -3.66 2.82 11.98
CA VAL A 73 -3.88 4.13 11.31
C VAL A 73 -2.78 5.14 11.68
N VAL A 74 -2.41 5.21 12.96
CA VAL A 74 -1.43 6.18 13.46
C VAL A 74 -0.03 5.87 12.91
N GLU A 75 0.37 4.61 12.94
CA GLU A 75 1.65 4.13 12.44
C GLU A 75 1.78 4.32 10.93
N CYS A 76 0.70 4.00 10.19
CA CYS A 76 0.62 4.19 8.75
C CYS A 76 0.71 5.67 8.36
N ASP A 77 0.05 6.57 9.09
CA ASP A 77 0.15 8.01 8.87
C ASP A 77 1.54 8.53 9.23
N TYR A 78 2.07 8.11 10.39
CA TYR A 78 3.39 8.51 10.87
C TYR A 78 4.50 8.23 9.84
N VAL A 79 4.52 7.03 9.23
CA VAL A 79 5.52 6.72 8.20
C VAL A 79 5.32 7.52 6.90
N GLY A 80 4.17 8.14 6.71
CA GLY A 80 3.91 9.09 5.61
C GLY A 80 4.44 10.50 5.89
N VAL A 81 4.23 11.01 7.10
CA VAL A 81 4.57 12.41 7.45
C VAL A 81 6.02 12.60 7.88
N VAL A 82 6.71 11.52 8.32
CA VAL A 82 8.09 11.60 8.81
C VAL A 82 9.06 11.01 7.79
N SER A 83 10.09 11.79 7.41
CA SER A 83 11.16 11.31 6.53
C SER A 83 12.27 10.60 7.32
N ALA A 84 12.71 9.42 6.85
CA ALA A 84 13.86 8.73 7.42
C ALA A 84 15.19 9.49 7.28
N ASN A 85 15.26 10.49 6.39
CA ASN A 85 16.42 11.41 6.33
C ASN A 85 16.54 12.28 7.60
N LYS A 86 15.43 12.50 8.34
CA LYS A 86 15.37 13.27 9.59
C LYS A 86 15.24 12.39 10.83
N ALA A 87 14.61 11.23 10.69
CA ALA A 87 14.37 10.26 11.77
C ALA A 87 14.79 8.86 11.29
N PRO A 88 16.08 8.48 11.45
CA PRO A 88 16.57 7.18 11.02
C PRO A 88 15.98 6.00 11.81
N ASP A 89 15.43 6.27 12.98
CA ASP A 89 14.70 5.36 13.88
C ASP A 89 13.18 5.30 13.61
N LYS A 90 12.75 5.80 12.45
CA LYS A 90 11.35 5.93 12.05
C LYS A 90 10.54 4.64 12.16
N MET A 91 11.10 3.49 11.74
CA MET A 91 10.42 2.20 11.79
C MET A 91 10.20 1.76 13.25
N GLU A 92 11.21 1.91 14.11
CA GLU A 92 11.13 1.62 15.53
C GLU A 92 10.08 2.49 16.23
N LYS A 93 10.09 3.81 15.96
CA LYS A 93 9.09 4.75 16.52
C LYS A 93 7.67 4.47 16.05
N ALA A 94 7.49 3.96 14.84
CA ALA A 94 6.21 3.47 14.35
C ALA A 94 5.80 2.13 15.01
N GLY A 95 6.69 1.48 15.75
CA GLY A 95 6.44 0.13 16.29
C GLY A 95 6.43 -0.95 15.21
N PHE A 96 6.91 -0.66 14.01
CA PHE A 96 6.97 -1.62 12.91
C PHE A 96 8.22 -2.47 12.98
N THR A 97 8.01 -3.78 13.02
CA THR A 97 9.05 -4.81 12.84
C THR A 97 9.01 -5.37 11.42
N THR A 98 10.09 -5.98 10.97
CA THR A 98 10.14 -6.47 9.59
C THR A 98 10.77 -7.84 9.49
N THR A 99 10.26 -8.65 8.54
CA THR A 99 10.86 -9.89 8.07
C THR A 99 11.30 -9.71 6.62
N LYS A 100 12.42 -10.32 6.23
CA LYS A 100 12.88 -10.27 4.84
C LYS A 100 11.95 -11.11 3.96
N SER A 101 11.52 -10.58 2.82
CA SER A 101 10.82 -11.35 1.80
C SER A 101 11.68 -12.49 1.25
N GLU A 102 11.07 -13.63 0.97
CA GLU A 102 11.69 -14.75 0.28
C GLU A 102 11.69 -14.55 -1.26
N PHE A 103 10.84 -13.70 -1.78
CA PHE A 103 10.62 -13.52 -3.21
C PHE A 103 11.35 -12.32 -3.79
N VAL A 104 11.59 -11.27 -2.97
CA VAL A 104 12.24 -10.04 -3.40
C VAL A 104 13.19 -9.51 -2.31
N ASN A 105 14.16 -8.69 -2.70
CA ASN A 105 15.09 -8.11 -1.72
C ASN A 105 14.46 -6.87 -1.02
N ALA A 106 13.37 -7.09 -0.27
CA ALA A 106 12.65 -6.04 0.43
C ALA A 106 12.08 -6.54 1.78
N PRO A 107 11.79 -5.64 2.74
CA PRO A 107 11.23 -6.01 4.05
C PRO A 107 9.69 -6.13 3.96
N ILE A 108 9.12 -7.14 4.60
CA ILE A 108 7.68 -7.25 4.90
C ILE A 108 7.46 -6.65 6.29
N ILE A 109 6.47 -5.77 6.45
CA ILE A 109 6.05 -5.21 7.73
C ILE A 109 5.17 -6.23 8.43
N ASN A 110 5.58 -6.74 9.60
CA ASN A 110 4.93 -7.86 10.28
C ASN A 110 3.55 -7.50 10.86
N GLU A 111 3.36 -6.24 11.25
CA GLU A 111 2.13 -5.75 11.86
C GLU A 111 0.99 -5.58 10.84
N LEU A 112 1.33 -5.39 9.54
CA LEU A 112 0.36 -5.22 8.46
C LEU A 112 0.12 -6.55 7.74
N PRO A 113 -1.10 -7.12 7.82
CA PRO A 113 -1.33 -8.53 7.53
C PRO A 113 -1.39 -8.90 6.05
N LEU A 114 -1.37 -7.93 5.13
CA LEU A 114 -1.40 -8.17 3.68
C LEU A 114 -0.27 -7.38 3.01
N SER A 115 0.58 -8.07 2.23
CA SER A 115 1.72 -7.46 1.57
C SER A 115 1.88 -7.98 0.14
N LEU A 116 2.09 -7.07 -0.82
CA LEU A 116 2.52 -7.38 -2.18
C LEU A 116 4.04 -7.25 -2.23
N GLU A 117 4.74 -8.22 -2.80
CA GLU A 117 6.19 -8.30 -2.89
C GLU A 117 6.60 -8.04 -4.33
N CYS A 118 7.31 -6.94 -4.58
CA CYS A 118 7.43 -6.35 -5.91
C CYS A 118 8.88 -6.09 -6.32
N GLU A 119 9.14 -6.22 -7.64
CA GLU A 119 10.37 -5.73 -8.30
C GLU A 119 10.06 -4.51 -9.15
N LEU A 120 10.96 -3.54 -9.15
CA LEU A 120 10.85 -2.34 -9.99
C LEU A 120 11.08 -2.70 -11.46
N ILE A 121 10.08 -2.47 -12.33
CA ILE A 121 10.23 -2.59 -13.79
C ILE A 121 10.91 -1.34 -14.34
N LYS A 122 10.33 -0.15 -14.08
CA LYS A 122 10.82 1.13 -14.56
C LYS A 122 10.20 2.31 -13.84
N VAL A 123 10.80 3.48 -14.01
CA VAL A 123 10.21 4.76 -13.63
C VAL A 123 9.80 5.51 -14.90
N ILE A 124 8.57 5.98 -14.95
CA ILE A 124 7.99 6.73 -16.09
C ILE A 124 7.86 8.19 -15.66
N ASP A 125 8.24 9.12 -16.53
CA ASP A 125 8.20 10.58 -16.31
C ASP A 125 8.84 11.03 -14.98
N GLY A 126 9.80 10.26 -14.45
CA GLY A 126 10.56 10.60 -13.25
C GLY A 126 9.83 10.41 -11.91
N SER A 127 8.53 10.14 -11.90
CA SER A 127 7.75 10.01 -10.66
C SER A 127 6.88 8.76 -10.59
N LYS A 128 6.56 8.12 -11.72
CA LYS A 128 5.66 6.96 -11.74
C LYS A 128 6.46 5.67 -11.71
N PHE A 129 6.45 5.02 -10.56
CA PHE A 129 7.16 3.76 -10.31
C PHE A 129 6.26 2.60 -10.70
N LEU A 130 6.62 1.89 -11.77
CA LEU A 130 5.96 0.67 -12.21
C LEU A 130 6.71 -0.54 -11.66
N GLY A 131 6.02 -1.41 -10.92
CA GLY A 131 6.54 -2.64 -10.36
C GLY A 131 5.79 -3.88 -10.81
N GLU A 132 6.50 -5.00 -10.89
CA GLU A 132 5.94 -6.34 -11.07
C GLU A 132 5.70 -6.98 -9.69
N ILE A 133 4.51 -7.48 -9.46
CA ILE A 133 4.15 -8.25 -8.26
C ILE A 133 4.67 -9.68 -8.45
N LYS A 134 5.64 -10.08 -7.64
CA LYS A 134 6.26 -11.42 -7.65
C LYS A 134 5.51 -12.38 -6.73
N ASN A 135 4.93 -11.86 -5.64
CA ASN A 135 4.15 -12.62 -4.68
C ASN A 135 3.19 -11.70 -3.92
N VAL A 136 2.14 -12.29 -3.36
CA VAL A 136 1.27 -11.68 -2.36
C VAL A 136 1.25 -12.59 -1.16
N SER A 137 1.64 -12.08 0.01
CA SER A 137 1.60 -12.77 1.28
C SER A 137 0.53 -12.18 2.19
N ALA A 138 -0.18 -13.04 2.91
CA ALA A 138 -1.21 -12.68 3.87
C ALA A 138 -1.03 -13.48 5.17
N ASP A 139 -1.23 -12.82 6.31
CA ASP A 139 -1.30 -13.47 7.62
C ASP A 139 -2.54 -14.38 7.67
N GLU A 140 -2.40 -15.60 8.17
CA GLU A 140 -3.51 -16.55 8.30
C GLU A 140 -4.69 -16.00 9.12
N LYS A 141 -4.45 -15.04 10.03
CA LYS A 141 -5.49 -14.40 10.85
C LYS A 141 -6.55 -13.66 10.01
N ILE A 142 -6.20 -13.22 8.79
CA ILE A 142 -7.13 -12.52 7.89
C ILE A 142 -7.76 -13.43 6.84
N LEU A 143 -7.51 -14.75 6.90
CA LEU A 143 -8.06 -15.71 5.96
C LEU A 143 -9.35 -16.34 6.51
N ASP A 144 -10.25 -16.69 5.58
CA ASP A 144 -11.41 -17.53 5.88
C ASP A 144 -11.04 -19.03 5.94
N ALA A 145 -12.03 -19.88 6.14
CA ALA A 145 -11.83 -21.34 6.21
C ALA A 145 -11.37 -21.97 4.89
N GLU A 146 -11.58 -21.30 3.76
CA GLU A 146 -11.12 -21.71 2.42
C GLU A 146 -9.75 -21.10 2.04
N GLY A 147 -9.11 -20.36 2.96
CA GLY A 147 -7.81 -19.70 2.72
C GLY A 147 -7.90 -18.42 1.86
N LYS A 148 -9.07 -17.79 1.76
CA LYS A 148 -9.27 -16.53 1.05
C LYS A 148 -9.22 -15.35 2.04
N ILE A 149 -8.79 -14.18 1.54
CA ILE A 149 -8.80 -12.95 2.34
C ILE A 149 -10.23 -12.59 2.74
N ASP A 150 -10.48 -12.48 4.02
CA ASP A 150 -11.75 -12.10 4.63
C ASP A 150 -11.71 -10.63 5.07
N LEU A 151 -12.42 -9.77 4.34
CA LEU A 151 -12.48 -8.34 4.65
C LEU A 151 -13.21 -8.01 5.97
N THR A 152 -13.87 -8.98 6.61
CA THR A 152 -14.43 -8.79 7.97
C THR A 152 -13.37 -8.97 9.05
N LYS A 153 -12.32 -9.77 8.77
CA LYS A 153 -11.14 -9.97 9.64
C LYS A 153 -10.03 -8.98 9.32
N PHE A 154 -9.88 -8.64 8.05
CA PHE A 154 -8.98 -7.59 7.57
C PHE A 154 -9.81 -6.34 7.25
N ALA A 155 -9.60 -5.27 7.99
CA ALA A 155 -10.32 -4.01 7.85
C ALA A 155 -9.45 -2.92 7.20
N PRO A 156 -9.22 -2.99 5.87
CA PRO A 156 -8.39 -2.01 5.19
C PRO A 156 -9.01 -0.62 5.25
N ILE A 157 -8.16 0.40 5.26
CA ILE A 157 -8.57 1.79 5.26
C ILE A 157 -8.42 2.41 3.86
N THR A 158 -9.27 3.40 3.58
CA THR A 158 -9.20 4.24 2.39
C THR A 158 -8.90 5.68 2.77
N TYR A 159 -8.11 6.37 1.95
CA TYR A 159 -7.82 7.79 2.10
C TYR A 159 -8.88 8.65 1.40
N ASP A 160 -9.33 9.71 2.08
CA ASP A 160 -10.19 10.75 1.51
C ASP A 160 -9.36 11.95 1.04
N PRO A 161 -9.13 12.12 -0.28
CA PRO A 161 -8.33 13.22 -0.78
C PRO A 161 -9.03 14.61 -0.68
N ALA A 162 -10.32 14.65 -0.38
CA ALA A 162 -11.06 15.89 -0.25
C ALA A 162 -10.96 16.51 1.15
N ASN A 163 -10.96 15.67 2.19
CA ASN A 163 -10.99 16.11 3.59
C ASN A 163 -9.77 15.63 4.40
N HIS A 164 -8.84 14.91 3.78
CA HIS A 164 -7.62 14.37 4.41
C HIS A 164 -7.91 13.43 5.59
N GLY A 165 -8.91 12.55 5.41
CA GLY A 165 -9.31 11.57 6.42
C GLY A 165 -9.02 10.13 5.99
N TYR A 166 -8.97 9.22 6.97
CA TYR A 166 -8.97 7.78 6.72
C TYR A 166 -10.33 7.20 7.08
N TYR A 167 -10.85 6.33 6.23
CA TYR A 167 -12.15 5.69 6.39
C TYR A 167 -12.00 4.18 6.26
N ARG A 168 -12.76 3.43 7.03
CA ARG A 168 -12.89 1.99 6.89
C ARG A 168 -13.73 1.66 5.65
N LEU A 169 -13.41 0.59 4.92
CA LEU A 169 -14.33 0.00 3.94
C LEU A 169 -15.56 -0.54 4.66
N GLY A 170 -16.73 -0.35 4.05
CA GLY A 170 -18.01 -0.77 4.62
C GLY A 170 -18.31 -2.26 4.42
N GLU A 171 -19.57 -2.62 4.65
CA GLU A 171 -20.07 -3.97 4.46
C GLU A 171 -20.11 -4.37 2.98
N LYS A 172 -20.11 -5.68 2.73
CA LYS A 172 -20.37 -6.23 1.39
C LYS A 172 -21.78 -5.84 0.94
N VAL A 173 -21.87 -5.21 -0.23
CA VAL A 173 -23.12 -4.70 -0.79
C VAL A 173 -23.62 -5.47 -2.01
N GLY A 174 -22.86 -6.44 -2.49
CA GLY A 174 -23.25 -7.23 -3.66
C GLY A 174 -22.18 -8.21 -4.11
N ASP A 175 -22.50 -9.01 -5.13
CA ASP A 175 -21.63 -9.99 -5.76
C ASP A 175 -21.24 -9.56 -7.17
N ALA A 176 -19.94 -9.29 -7.36
CA ALA A 176 -19.40 -8.96 -8.68
C ALA A 176 -19.63 -10.12 -9.66
N PHE A 177 -19.82 -9.78 -10.95
CA PHE A 177 -20.09 -10.73 -12.04
C PHE A 177 -21.38 -11.55 -11.88
N SER A 178 -22.16 -11.33 -10.83
CA SER A 178 -23.40 -12.03 -10.52
C SER A 178 -24.61 -11.09 -10.48
N ASP A 179 -24.56 -10.03 -9.66
CA ASP A 179 -25.73 -9.18 -9.45
C ASP A 179 -26.21 -8.45 -10.70
N GLY A 180 -25.31 -8.08 -11.61
CA GLY A 180 -25.67 -7.47 -12.88
C GLY A 180 -26.50 -8.36 -13.81
N LYS A 181 -26.46 -9.69 -13.62
CA LYS A 181 -27.27 -10.63 -14.40
C LYS A 181 -28.78 -10.49 -14.16
N LYS A 182 -29.20 -9.81 -13.07
CA LYS A 182 -30.60 -9.51 -12.79
C LYS A 182 -31.22 -8.52 -13.79
N LEU A 183 -30.41 -7.86 -14.63
CA LEU A 183 -30.84 -6.90 -15.65
C LEU A 183 -30.84 -7.50 -17.07
N VAL A 184 -30.56 -8.79 -17.23
CA VAL A 184 -30.49 -9.51 -18.52
C VAL A 184 -31.76 -10.34 -18.72
#